data_fab4ee7560c40ebe7a6daa345f9cc698
#
_entry.id   fab4ee7560c40ebe7a6daa345f9cc698
#
_cell.length_a   1.000
_cell.length_b   1.000
_cell.length_c   1.000
_cell.angle_alpha   90.00
_cell.angle_beta   90.00
_cell.angle_gamma   90.00
#
_symmetry.space_group_name_H-M   'P 1'
#
loop_
_entity.id
_entity.type
_entity.pdbx_description
1 polymer ?
#
loop_
_entity_poly.entity_id
_entity_poly.type
_entity_poly.pdbx_seq_one_letter_code
_entity_poly.pdbx_strand_id
1 'polypeptide(L)'
;MDDLPDALERLTARLETLERRVHALEHPNLVSTAPASQQLVATPVAEAGEGLSFASAGGVFSVLGKAMLGIAGAYVLRAVAESSSLPRLVIAAIAIAYAMMWLVWAARVKAGEWLASTIYACTSALILAPLLWELTLRFKVLPVPVTAGLLGAFVIAATTLAWKRDRTPVFWVANLTAAVAALALSIATHRLVPFIASLLLMVLICEYAATRNRQLSIRPLVAAAADLAVWALIFIYSSPPSTRTDYPAIGTAGLLLPGCLLFLIYAASVSVRTTLLGYKITIFETVQALIAFLLAASSVLYFEPQFGAIGWGVVCLLLSAACYAAVFVLFDGAVEGRNYHVFAAWAAGLFLAGSVLCLPPFWLAACLGVAAIDATVMGVRLGRLTLQFHGLVYLAAAVVASGLLDYAFHALAGIMPVRVAGSVWFVSVCALVCYAAGKPCPQESWRQQFLHLVPAALTVCALAALLVQGLLWLAALRRAPEAHHVAFIRTLILCAVALALAFAGYRWRRVELTRIAYATLGLVAAKLLFEDLRLGHLVFIAASIFLFAITLIAVPRMAHRAVSVRRDGAP
;
A
#
# COMPACT_ATOMS: atom_id res chain seq x y z
N MET A 1 -43.48 -21.37 -13.39
CA MET A 1 -42.48 -22.31 -13.96
C MET A 1 -42.42 -22.23 -15.50
N ASP A 2 -43.02 -21.22 -16.10
CA ASP A 2 -43.17 -21.11 -17.58
C ASP A 2 -42.07 -20.32 -18.30
N ASP A 3 -41.14 -19.68 -17.56
CA ASP A 3 -40.05 -18.89 -18.14
C ASP A 3 -38.73 -19.65 -18.43
N LEU A 4 -38.65 -20.91 -18.05
CA LEU A 4 -37.42 -21.70 -18.20
C LEU A 4 -37.15 -22.15 -19.66
N PRO A 5 -38.18 -22.60 -20.44
CA PRO A 5 -37.97 -22.94 -21.86
C PRO A 5 -37.52 -21.76 -22.71
N ASP A 6 -38.12 -20.60 -22.54
CA ASP A 6 -37.78 -19.36 -23.28
C ASP A 6 -36.38 -18.83 -22.94
N ALA A 7 -35.93 -19.00 -21.69
CA ALA A 7 -34.58 -18.65 -21.29
C ALA A 7 -33.53 -19.61 -21.88
N LEU A 8 -33.85 -20.88 -21.98
CA LEU A 8 -32.98 -21.89 -22.58
C LEU A 8 -32.84 -21.67 -24.09
N GLU A 9 -33.93 -21.34 -24.77
CA GLU A 9 -33.94 -21.06 -26.21
C GLU A 9 -33.14 -19.79 -26.56
N ARG A 10 -33.21 -18.74 -25.73
CA ARG A 10 -32.37 -17.54 -25.86
C ARG A 10 -30.88 -17.82 -25.60
N LEU A 11 -30.55 -18.70 -24.68
CA LEU A 11 -29.17 -19.11 -24.40
C LEU A 11 -28.58 -19.95 -25.54
N THR A 12 -29.34 -20.90 -26.09
CA THR A 12 -28.90 -21.69 -27.25
C THR A 12 -28.68 -20.82 -28.47
N ALA A 13 -29.58 -19.89 -28.79
CA ALA A 13 -29.42 -18.95 -29.90
C ALA A 13 -28.18 -18.04 -29.74
N ARG A 14 -27.84 -17.62 -28.50
CA ARG A 14 -26.60 -16.87 -28.21
C ARG A 14 -25.35 -17.74 -28.37
N LEU A 15 -25.40 -18.97 -27.95
CA LEU A 15 -24.29 -19.92 -28.08
C LEU A 15 -23.96 -20.21 -29.55
N GLU A 16 -24.96 -20.49 -30.38
CA GLU A 16 -24.78 -20.64 -31.83
C GLU A 16 -24.23 -19.39 -32.53
N THR A 17 -24.62 -18.22 -32.05
CA THR A 17 -24.09 -16.97 -32.60
C THR A 17 -22.62 -16.75 -32.22
N LEU A 18 -22.23 -17.15 -31.01
CA LEU A 18 -20.84 -17.10 -30.55
C LEU A 18 -19.97 -18.13 -31.27
N GLU A 19 -20.46 -19.36 -31.45
CA GLU A 19 -19.75 -20.41 -32.18
C GLU A 19 -19.50 -19.98 -33.64
N ARG A 20 -20.49 -19.41 -34.31
CA ARG A 20 -20.31 -18.88 -35.68
C ARG A 20 -19.25 -17.75 -35.74
N ARG A 21 -19.21 -16.89 -34.73
CA ARG A 21 -18.19 -15.83 -34.65
C ARG A 21 -16.78 -16.37 -34.37
N VAL A 22 -16.67 -17.37 -33.52
CA VAL A 22 -15.39 -18.05 -33.24
C VAL A 22 -14.90 -18.78 -34.49
N HIS A 23 -15.78 -19.53 -35.16
CA HIS A 23 -15.44 -20.24 -36.40
C HIS A 23 -15.02 -19.29 -37.54
N ALA A 24 -15.63 -18.10 -37.64
CA ALA A 24 -15.25 -17.07 -38.60
C ALA A 24 -13.90 -16.42 -38.27
N LEU A 25 -13.50 -16.39 -36.99
CA LEU A 25 -12.21 -15.88 -36.56
C LEU A 25 -11.08 -16.92 -36.67
N GLU A 26 -11.40 -18.20 -36.50
CA GLU A 26 -10.43 -19.30 -36.63
C GLU A 26 -10.09 -19.64 -38.10
N HIS A 27 -11.00 -19.35 -39.03
CA HIS A 27 -10.82 -19.69 -40.46
C HIS A 27 -11.06 -18.47 -41.36
N PRO A 28 -10.23 -17.41 -41.31
CA PRO A 28 -10.42 -16.20 -42.11
C PRO A 28 -10.24 -16.39 -43.63
N ASN A 29 -9.74 -17.54 -44.08
CA ASN A 29 -9.37 -17.80 -45.48
C ASN A 29 -10.39 -18.67 -46.27
N LEU A 30 -11.56 -19.03 -45.72
CA LEU A 30 -12.51 -19.91 -46.40
C LEU A 30 -13.76 -19.20 -46.97
N VAL A 31 -13.81 -17.90 -46.97
CA VAL A 31 -14.93 -17.14 -47.59
C VAL A 31 -14.42 -16.31 -48.77
N SER A 32 -14.10 -17.02 -49.87
CA SER A 32 -14.02 -16.41 -51.20
C SER A 32 -14.32 -17.44 -52.25
N THR A 33 -15.59 -17.62 -52.64
CA THR A 33 -16.05 -17.93 -53.99
C THR A 33 -17.51 -18.38 -53.97
N ALA A 34 -18.45 -17.52 -54.27
CA ALA A 34 -19.72 -17.88 -54.90
C ALA A 34 -20.34 -16.59 -55.54
N PRO A 35 -21.04 -16.71 -56.70
CA PRO A 35 -21.25 -15.60 -57.63
C PRO A 35 -22.46 -14.71 -57.28
N ALA A 36 -22.33 -13.47 -57.73
CA ALA A 36 -23.27 -12.36 -57.60
C ALA A 36 -24.66 -12.67 -58.17
N SER A 37 -25.69 -12.26 -57.46
CA SER A 37 -26.94 -11.67 -57.93
C SER A 37 -27.95 -11.51 -56.81
N GLN A 38 -27.96 -10.38 -56.11
CA GLN A 38 -29.16 -9.77 -55.53
C GLN A 38 -28.89 -8.35 -55.09
N GLN A 39 -29.77 -7.47 -55.50
CA GLN A 39 -29.73 -6.01 -55.31
C GLN A 39 -29.54 -5.61 -53.87
N LEU A 40 -28.50 -4.77 -53.67
CA LEU A 40 -28.20 -4.11 -52.42
C LEU A 40 -29.12 -2.90 -52.22
N VAL A 41 -29.97 -2.99 -51.21
CA VAL A 41 -30.45 -1.80 -50.50
C VAL A 41 -29.26 -1.34 -49.64
N ALA A 42 -28.72 -0.20 -49.97
CA ALA A 42 -27.58 0.40 -49.27
C ALA A 42 -28.00 0.84 -47.88
N THR A 43 -27.67 0.06 -46.89
CA THR A 43 -27.46 0.58 -45.51
C THR A 43 -26.08 1.23 -45.44
N PRO A 44 -25.93 2.44 -44.91
CA PRO A 44 -24.62 3.08 -44.85
C PRO A 44 -23.72 2.28 -43.90
N VAL A 45 -22.72 1.63 -44.48
CA VAL A 45 -21.58 1.06 -43.75
C VAL A 45 -20.85 2.23 -43.10
N ALA A 46 -20.78 2.24 -41.78
CA ALA A 46 -19.91 3.14 -41.05
C ALA A 46 -18.48 2.84 -41.49
N GLU A 47 -17.90 3.71 -42.27
CA GLU A 47 -16.48 3.66 -42.64
C GLU A 47 -15.61 3.80 -41.41
N ALA A 48 -15.07 2.68 -40.94
CA ALA A 48 -13.93 2.68 -40.06
C ALA A 48 -12.66 2.93 -40.89
N GLY A 49 -12.28 4.18 -40.99
CA GLY A 49 -11.08 4.60 -41.72
C GLY A 49 -11.22 6.02 -42.25
N GLU A 50 -11.55 6.99 -41.38
CA GLU A 50 -11.35 8.40 -41.72
C GLU A 50 -9.84 8.69 -41.76
N GLY A 51 -9.22 8.45 -42.92
CA GLY A 51 -8.08 9.24 -43.34
C GLY A 51 -8.52 10.72 -43.29
N LEU A 52 -7.75 11.59 -42.65
CA LEU A 52 -7.98 13.03 -42.53
C LEU A 52 -8.41 13.58 -43.91
N SER A 53 -9.69 13.79 -44.14
CA SER A 53 -10.20 14.38 -45.39
C SER A 53 -9.70 15.82 -45.45
N PHE A 54 -9.35 16.32 -46.63
CA PHE A 54 -8.89 17.71 -46.84
C PHE A 54 -9.85 18.75 -46.24
N ALA A 55 -11.13 18.46 -46.17
CA ALA A 55 -12.14 19.30 -45.51
C ALA A 55 -11.99 19.35 -43.99
N SER A 56 -11.60 18.23 -43.33
CA SER A 56 -11.32 18.19 -41.91
C SER A 56 -9.96 18.85 -41.58
N ALA A 57 -8.99 18.77 -42.50
CA ALA A 57 -7.71 19.45 -42.37
C ALA A 57 -7.89 20.98 -42.37
N GLY A 58 -8.73 21.54 -43.27
CA GLY A 58 -9.05 22.98 -43.31
C GLY A 58 -9.65 23.49 -41.98
N GLY A 59 -10.49 22.69 -41.33
CA GLY A 59 -11.05 22.98 -40.01
C GLY A 59 -9.98 23.04 -38.91
N VAL A 60 -9.05 22.09 -38.90
CA VAL A 60 -7.95 22.05 -37.94
C VAL A 60 -7.01 23.24 -38.09
N PHE A 61 -6.64 23.61 -39.34
CA PHE A 61 -5.80 24.78 -39.59
C PHE A 61 -6.48 26.08 -39.17
N SER A 62 -7.81 26.22 -39.37
CA SER A 62 -8.55 27.39 -38.90
C SER A 62 -8.51 27.51 -37.35
N VAL A 63 -8.68 26.40 -36.62
CA VAL A 63 -8.62 26.41 -35.17
C VAL A 63 -7.21 26.73 -34.67
N LEU A 64 -6.18 26.14 -35.30
CA LEU A 64 -4.77 26.41 -34.97
C LEU A 64 -4.42 27.89 -35.28
N GLY A 65 -4.88 28.44 -36.39
CA GLY A 65 -4.69 29.84 -36.73
C GLY A 65 -5.29 30.80 -35.69
N LYS A 66 -6.49 30.50 -35.17
CA LYS A 66 -7.12 31.26 -34.07
C LYS A 66 -6.30 31.16 -32.78
N ALA A 67 -5.77 29.97 -32.46
CA ALA A 67 -4.92 29.76 -31.29
C ALA A 67 -3.62 30.55 -31.39
N MET A 68 -2.95 30.53 -32.55
CA MET A 68 -1.75 31.34 -32.82
C MET A 68 -2.02 32.85 -32.73
N LEU A 69 -3.18 33.31 -33.21
CA LEU A 69 -3.61 34.68 -33.02
C LEU A 69 -3.81 35.06 -31.55
N GLY A 70 -4.33 34.09 -30.77
CA GLY A 70 -4.47 34.23 -29.32
C GLY A 70 -3.13 34.40 -28.61
N ILE A 71 -2.13 33.58 -28.96
CA ILE A 71 -0.77 33.67 -28.43
C ILE A 71 -0.14 35.02 -28.89
N ALA A 72 -0.30 35.42 -30.14
CA ALA A 72 0.17 36.72 -30.63
C ALA A 72 -0.44 37.88 -29.86
N GLY A 73 -1.74 37.83 -29.54
CA GLY A 73 -2.41 38.82 -28.68
C GLY A 73 -1.79 38.92 -27.27
N ALA A 74 -1.37 37.78 -26.68
CA ALA A 74 -0.66 37.81 -25.41
C ALA A 74 0.71 38.48 -25.49
N TYR A 75 1.45 38.30 -26.61
CA TYR A 75 2.71 39.01 -26.85
C TYR A 75 2.50 40.50 -27.08
N VAL A 76 1.43 40.91 -27.74
CA VAL A 76 1.05 42.32 -27.87
C VAL A 76 0.76 42.95 -26.52
N LEU A 77 -0.02 42.27 -25.67
CA LEU A 77 -0.27 42.72 -24.29
C LEU A 77 1.05 42.85 -23.49
N ARG A 78 1.99 41.95 -23.71
CA ARG A 78 3.32 42.05 -23.11
C ARG A 78 4.11 43.26 -23.62
N ALA A 79 4.13 43.50 -24.92
CA ALA A 79 4.80 44.66 -25.49
C ALA A 79 4.18 45.99 -24.97
N VAL A 80 2.86 46.03 -24.83
CA VAL A 80 2.16 47.16 -24.19
C VAL A 80 2.57 47.30 -22.72
N ALA A 81 2.73 46.19 -22.01
CA ALA A 81 3.22 46.20 -20.61
C ALA A 81 4.63 46.79 -20.46
N GLU A 82 5.49 46.59 -21.44
CA GLU A 82 6.85 47.12 -21.45
C GLU A 82 6.92 48.60 -21.88
N SER A 83 6.01 49.04 -22.72
CA SER A 83 6.05 50.39 -23.35
C SER A 83 5.07 51.41 -22.75
N SER A 84 4.06 50.99 -21.97
CA SER A 84 3.00 51.89 -21.49
C SER A 84 3.27 52.48 -20.09
N SER A 85 2.68 53.65 -19.83
CA SER A 85 2.64 54.30 -18.51
C SER A 85 1.55 53.73 -17.57
N LEU A 86 0.79 52.71 -18.02
CA LEU A 86 -0.28 52.11 -17.23
C LEU A 86 0.28 51.34 -16.02
N PRO A 87 -0.44 51.33 -14.90
CA PRO A 87 -0.03 50.54 -13.74
C PRO A 87 0.11 49.07 -14.12
N ARG A 88 1.24 48.44 -13.80
CA ARG A 88 1.58 47.03 -14.12
C ARG A 88 0.49 46.06 -13.66
N LEU A 89 -0.16 46.38 -12.54
CA LEU A 89 -1.21 45.54 -11.96
C LEU A 89 -2.48 45.51 -12.84
N VAL A 90 -2.81 46.64 -13.52
CA VAL A 90 -3.93 46.70 -14.47
C VAL A 90 -3.64 45.83 -15.69
N ILE A 91 -2.43 45.93 -16.22
CA ILE A 91 -2.03 45.13 -17.39
C ILE A 91 -2.03 43.64 -17.04
N ALA A 92 -1.53 43.26 -15.83
CA ALA A 92 -1.58 41.90 -15.33
C ALA A 92 -3.02 41.37 -15.24
N ALA A 93 -3.95 42.19 -14.73
CA ALA A 93 -5.36 41.80 -14.64
C ALA A 93 -5.99 41.60 -16.02
N ILE A 94 -5.69 42.48 -17.01
CA ILE A 94 -6.17 42.34 -18.41
C ILE A 94 -5.60 41.06 -19.02
N ALA A 95 -4.32 40.75 -18.83
CA ALA A 95 -3.69 39.56 -19.39
C ALA A 95 -4.24 38.26 -18.78
N ILE A 96 -4.51 38.26 -17.47
CA ILE A 96 -5.19 37.13 -16.80
C ILE A 96 -6.62 36.97 -17.34
N ALA A 97 -7.37 38.06 -17.44
CA ALA A 97 -8.72 38.04 -18.02
C ALA A 97 -8.73 37.51 -19.47
N TYR A 98 -7.71 37.89 -20.26
CA TYR A 98 -7.52 37.38 -21.59
C TYR A 98 -7.29 35.86 -21.65
N ALA A 99 -6.42 35.34 -20.78
CA ALA A 99 -6.21 33.89 -20.65
C ALA A 99 -7.52 33.16 -20.23
N MET A 100 -8.26 33.74 -19.27
CA MET A 100 -9.54 33.19 -18.83
C MET A 100 -10.61 33.21 -19.91
N MET A 101 -10.60 34.22 -20.82
CA MET A 101 -11.49 34.26 -21.98
C MET A 101 -11.27 33.05 -22.90
N TRP A 102 -10.02 32.68 -23.18
CA TRP A 102 -9.69 31.46 -23.95
C TRP A 102 -10.19 30.19 -23.28
N LEU A 103 -10.10 30.10 -21.97
CA LEU A 103 -10.65 28.99 -21.20
C LEU A 103 -12.19 28.88 -21.36
N VAL A 104 -12.88 30.02 -21.29
CA VAL A 104 -14.33 30.08 -21.51
C VAL A 104 -14.68 29.67 -22.94
N TRP A 105 -13.91 30.09 -23.93
CA TRP A 105 -14.11 29.67 -25.33
C TRP A 105 -13.88 28.17 -25.50
N ALA A 106 -12.82 27.59 -24.90
CA ALA A 106 -12.58 26.16 -24.90
C ALA A 106 -13.80 25.36 -24.37
N ALA A 107 -14.45 25.87 -23.32
CA ALA A 107 -15.64 25.25 -22.75
C ALA A 107 -16.92 25.45 -23.63
N ARG A 108 -16.97 26.49 -24.43
CA ARG A 108 -18.14 26.84 -25.30
C ARG A 108 -18.14 26.18 -26.68
N VAL A 109 -17.07 25.50 -27.06
CA VAL A 109 -16.97 24.76 -28.34
C VAL A 109 -18.11 23.73 -28.45
N LYS A 110 -18.62 23.47 -29.65
CA LYS A 110 -19.73 22.52 -29.90
C LYS A 110 -19.38 21.10 -29.46
N ALA A 111 -20.40 20.33 -29.06
CA ALA A 111 -20.23 18.91 -28.72
C ALA A 111 -19.72 18.15 -29.95
N GLY A 112 -18.67 17.34 -29.79
CA GLY A 112 -18.02 16.64 -30.91
C GLY A 112 -16.70 17.28 -31.40
N GLU A 113 -16.49 18.57 -31.20
CA GLU A 113 -15.26 19.27 -31.61
C GLU A 113 -14.20 19.22 -30.45
N TRP A 114 -13.84 18.02 -30.00
CA TRP A 114 -12.93 17.85 -28.85
C TRP A 114 -11.55 18.47 -29.13
N LEU A 115 -11.07 18.42 -30.38
CA LEU A 115 -9.78 18.98 -30.79
C LEU A 115 -9.75 20.50 -30.64
N ALA A 116 -10.81 21.20 -31.06
CA ALA A 116 -10.90 22.65 -30.90
C ALA A 116 -10.94 23.05 -29.41
N SER A 117 -11.71 22.32 -28.59
CA SER A 117 -11.75 22.53 -27.15
C SER A 117 -10.38 22.36 -26.51
N THR A 118 -9.63 21.30 -26.92
CA THR A 118 -8.27 21.04 -26.42
C THR A 118 -7.31 22.16 -26.84
N ILE A 119 -7.31 22.56 -28.10
CA ILE A 119 -6.42 23.60 -28.62
C ILE A 119 -6.66 24.94 -27.90
N TYR A 120 -7.93 25.36 -27.70
CA TYR A 120 -8.23 26.59 -26.97
C TYR A 120 -7.89 26.51 -25.48
N ALA A 121 -8.05 25.34 -24.84
CA ALA A 121 -7.60 25.12 -23.46
C ALA A 121 -6.06 25.21 -23.36
N CYS A 122 -5.34 24.61 -24.33
CA CYS A 122 -3.88 24.73 -24.42
C CYS A 122 -3.44 26.17 -24.65
N THR A 123 -4.17 26.94 -25.48
CA THR A 123 -3.92 28.38 -25.71
C THR A 123 -4.03 29.16 -24.38
N SER A 124 -5.12 28.94 -23.64
CA SER A 124 -5.29 29.55 -22.31
C SER A 124 -4.14 29.22 -21.38
N ALA A 125 -3.73 27.94 -21.35
CA ALA A 125 -2.64 27.43 -20.53
C ALA A 125 -1.27 28.04 -20.89
N LEU A 126 -0.96 28.09 -22.19
CA LEU A 126 0.27 28.67 -22.74
C LEU A 126 0.36 30.19 -22.53
N ILE A 127 -0.77 30.88 -22.38
CA ILE A 127 -0.78 32.30 -22.02
C ILE A 127 -0.59 32.44 -20.50
N LEU A 128 -1.37 31.70 -19.69
CA LEU A 128 -1.41 31.89 -18.23
C LEU A 128 -0.12 31.50 -17.53
N ALA A 129 0.44 30.32 -17.83
CA ALA A 129 1.59 29.80 -17.10
C ALA A 129 2.85 30.67 -17.26
N PRO A 130 3.28 31.05 -18.49
CA PRO A 130 4.40 32.00 -18.64
C PRO A 130 4.09 33.38 -18.08
N LEU A 131 2.86 33.85 -18.20
CA LEU A 131 2.44 35.14 -17.63
C LEU A 131 2.62 35.16 -16.11
N LEU A 132 2.14 34.14 -15.40
CA LEU A 132 2.30 34.04 -13.95
C LEU A 132 3.78 33.93 -13.54
N TRP A 133 4.58 33.21 -14.35
CA TRP A 133 6.02 33.12 -14.16
C TRP A 133 6.69 34.52 -14.24
N GLU A 134 6.41 35.28 -15.30
CA GLU A 134 6.99 36.62 -15.49
C GLU A 134 6.51 37.61 -14.43
N LEU A 135 5.21 37.64 -14.12
CA LEU A 135 4.64 38.55 -13.12
C LEU A 135 5.20 38.30 -11.71
N THR A 136 5.57 37.05 -11.41
CA THR A 136 6.09 36.68 -10.10
C THR A 136 7.59 36.88 -9.99
N LEU A 137 8.37 36.40 -10.98
CA LEU A 137 9.84 36.38 -10.91
C LEU A 137 10.49 37.60 -11.56
N ARG A 138 10.06 37.98 -12.76
CA ARG A 138 10.71 39.08 -13.52
C ARG A 138 10.20 40.45 -13.10
N PHE A 139 8.90 40.63 -13.14
CA PHE A 139 8.28 41.92 -12.86
C PHE A 139 8.01 42.16 -11.37
N LYS A 140 7.97 41.10 -10.58
CA LYS A 140 7.68 41.11 -9.13
C LYS A 140 6.40 41.90 -8.77
N VAL A 141 5.40 41.84 -9.66
CA VAL A 141 4.11 42.51 -9.48
C VAL A 141 3.19 41.69 -8.58
N LEU A 142 3.24 40.36 -8.71
CA LEU A 142 2.39 39.45 -7.93
C LEU A 142 3.21 38.81 -6.80
N PRO A 143 2.76 38.93 -5.55
CA PRO A 143 3.35 38.19 -4.44
C PRO A 143 3.05 36.70 -4.60
N VAL A 144 3.97 35.84 -4.18
CA VAL A 144 3.91 34.39 -4.36
C VAL A 144 2.59 33.74 -3.90
N PRO A 145 1.99 34.11 -2.73
CA PRO A 145 0.71 33.54 -2.32
C PRO A 145 -0.45 33.90 -3.28
N VAL A 146 -0.42 35.10 -3.86
CA VAL A 146 -1.44 35.52 -4.86
C VAL A 146 -1.30 34.72 -6.14
N THR A 147 -0.07 34.47 -6.59
CA THR A 147 0.18 33.63 -7.79
C THR A 147 -0.33 32.20 -7.57
N ALA A 148 -0.06 31.60 -6.42
CA ALA A 148 -0.59 30.29 -6.05
C ALA A 148 -2.12 30.28 -5.98
N GLY A 149 -2.72 31.33 -5.39
CA GLY A 149 -4.17 31.51 -5.37
C GLY A 149 -4.80 31.62 -6.75
N LEU A 150 -4.14 32.33 -7.69
CA LEU A 150 -4.59 32.44 -9.09
C LEU A 150 -4.53 31.10 -9.83
N LEU A 151 -3.51 30.27 -9.60
CA LEU A 151 -3.46 28.90 -10.12
C LEU A 151 -4.62 28.06 -9.59
N GLY A 152 -4.90 28.13 -8.30
CA GLY A 152 -6.07 27.46 -7.71
C GLY A 152 -7.39 27.96 -8.30
N ALA A 153 -7.57 29.28 -8.45
CA ALA A 153 -8.76 29.88 -9.06
C ALA A 153 -8.94 29.46 -10.53
N PHE A 154 -7.85 29.36 -11.28
CA PHE A 154 -7.86 28.86 -12.66
C PHE A 154 -8.38 27.41 -12.72
N VAL A 155 -7.89 26.53 -11.84
CA VAL A 155 -8.35 25.13 -11.78
C VAL A 155 -9.82 25.05 -11.37
N ILE A 156 -10.27 25.84 -10.39
CA ILE A 156 -11.69 25.90 -9.99
C ILE A 156 -12.56 26.33 -11.17
N ALA A 157 -12.17 27.41 -11.86
CA ALA A 157 -12.90 27.91 -13.03
C ALA A 157 -12.94 26.89 -14.17
N ALA A 158 -11.80 26.27 -14.49
CA ALA A 158 -11.72 25.22 -15.51
C ALA A 158 -12.58 24.02 -15.16
N THR A 159 -12.55 23.57 -13.90
CA THR A 159 -13.35 22.44 -13.42
C THR A 159 -14.84 22.74 -13.51
N THR A 160 -15.26 23.91 -13.03
CA THR A 160 -16.69 24.30 -13.10
C THR A 160 -17.20 24.42 -14.53
N LEU A 161 -16.38 24.97 -15.44
CA LEU A 161 -16.69 25.05 -16.87
C LEU A 161 -16.74 23.67 -17.52
N ALA A 162 -15.74 22.82 -17.22
CA ALA A 162 -15.66 21.45 -17.72
C ALA A 162 -16.88 20.62 -17.29
N TRP A 163 -17.32 20.75 -16.03
CA TRP A 163 -18.48 20.02 -15.51
C TRP A 163 -19.80 20.49 -16.06
N LYS A 164 -20.01 21.83 -16.17
CA LYS A 164 -21.22 22.41 -16.75
C LYS A 164 -21.40 22.08 -18.23
N ARG A 165 -20.31 21.85 -18.95
CA ARG A 165 -20.28 21.67 -20.41
C ARG A 165 -19.86 20.28 -20.86
N ASP A 166 -19.55 19.37 -19.89
CA ASP A 166 -19.03 18.00 -20.10
C ASP A 166 -17.77 17.97 -21.00
N ARG A 167 -16.76 18.82 -20.65
CA ARG A 167 -15.53 19.02 -21.43
C ARG A 167 -14.30 18.46 -20.73
N THR A 168 -14.06 17.17 -20.89
CA THR A 168 -12.88 16.48 -20.32
C THR A 168 -11.55 17.15 -20.70
N PRO A 169 -11.29 17.58 -21.96
CA PRO A 169 -10.01 18.20 -22.32
C PRO A 169 -9.68 19.46 -21.53
N VAL A 170 -10.68 20.32 -21.26
CA VAL A 170 -10.48 21.56 -20.48
C VAL A 170 -9.97 21.24 -19.07
N PHE A 171 -10.56 20.23 -18.45
CA PHE A 171 -10.16 19.78 -17.12
C PHE A 171 -8.72 19.23 -17.12
N TRP A 172 -8.38 18.39 -18.12
CA TRP A 172 -7.04 17.80 -18.24
C TRP A 172 -5.96 18.86 -18.44
N VAL A 173 -6.13 19.72 -19.42
CA VAL A 173 -5.14 20.76 -19.75
C VAL A 173 -4.94 21.71 -18.58
N ALA A 174 -6.02 22.16 -17.94
CA ALA A 174 -5.93 23.09 -16.82
C ALA A 174 -5.18 22.48 -15.62
N ASN A 175 -5.52 21.24 -15.25
CA ASN A 175 -4.84 20.57 -14.13
C ASN A 175 -3.37 20.27 -14.43
N LEU A 176 -3.06 19.76 -15.63
CA LEU A 176 -1.68 19.49 -16.03
C LEU A 176 -0.84 20.78 -15.98
N THR A 177 -1.35 21.86 -16.60
CA THR A 177 -0.66 23.14 -16.64
C THR A 177 -0.46 23.73 -15.26
N ALA A 178 -1.50 23.72 -14.42
CA ALA A 178 -1.41 24.24 -13.07
C ALA A 178 -0.45 23.43 -12.19
N ALA A 179 -0.41 22.09 -12.33
CA ALA A 179 0.52 21.23 -11.63
C ALA A 179 1.97 21.53 -12.02
N VAL A 180 2.27 21.60 -13.32
CA VAL A 180 3.60 21.93 -13.83
C VAL A 180 4.02 23.34 -13.41
N ALA A 181 3.14 24.34 -13.54
CA ALA A 181 3.41 25.70 -13.14
C ALA A 181 3.64 25.84 -11.63
N ALA A 182 2.84 25.15 -10.80
CA ALA A 182 3.02 25.16 -9.34
C ALA A 182 4.37 24.55 -8.93
N LEU A 183 4.76 23.42 -9.51
CA LEU A 183 6.06 22.79 -9.25
C LEU A 183 7.22 23.69 -9.73
N ALA A 184 7.14 24.20 -10.94
CA ALA A 184 8.19 25.08 -11.50
C ALA A 184 8.35 26.37 -10.67
N LEU A 185 7.25 27.04 -10.31
CA LEU A 185 7.27 28.25 -9.50
C LEU A 185 7.72 27.98 -8.06
N SER A 186 7.39 26.84 -7.48
CA SER A 186 7.85 26.47 -6.14
C SER A 186 9.38 26.39 -6.05
N ILE A 187 10.02 25.82 -7.09
CA ILE A 187 11.46 25.72 -7.21
C ILE A 187 12.07 27.12 -7.47
N ALA A 188 11.53 27.85 -8.45
CA ALA A 188 12.10 29.14 -8.88
C ALA A 188 11.94 30.27 -7.84
N THR A 189 10.91 30.21 -7.00
CA THR A 189 10.68 31.21 -5.95
C THR A 189 11.27 30.83 -4.60
N HIS A 190 11.76 29.58 -4.45
CA HIS A 190 12.19 28.98 -3.17
C HIS A 190 11.09 29.01 -2.07
N ARG A 191 9.80 29.12 -2.46
CA ARG A 191 8.65 29.18 -1.55
C ARG A 191 7.66 28.06 -1.87
N LEU A 192 7.79 26.92 -1.19
CA LEU A 192 7.02 25.73 -1.49
C LEU A 192 5.57 25.79 -0.98
N VAL A 193 5.35 26.23 0.25
CA VAL A 193 4.06 26.13 0.96
C VAL A 193 2.87 26.71 0.16
N PRO A 194 2.93 27.93 -0.43
CA PRO A 194 1.80 28.45 -1.19
C PRO A 194 1.42 27.60 -2.41
N PHE A 195 2.42 27.06 -3.11
CA PHE A 195 2.18 26.21 -4.28
C PHE A 195 1.71 24.79 -3.89
N ILE A 196 2.19 24.25 -2.77
CA ILE A 196 1.65 23.01 -2.20
C ILE A 196 0.18 23.21 -1.83
N ALA A 197 -0.21 24.34 -1.27
CA ALA A 197 -1.62 24.63 -0.98
C ALA A 197 -2.48 24.62 -2.25
N SER A 198 -2.00 25.17 -3.38
CA SER A 198 -2.70 25.09 -4.65
C SER A 198 -2.77 23.66 -5.21
N LEU A 199 -1.71 22.86 -5.06
CA LEU A 199 -1.72 21.44 -5.43
C LEU A 199 -2.68 20.62 -4.56
N LEU A 200 -2.73 20.86 -3.25
CA LEU A 200 -3.70 20.22 -2.35
C LEU A 200 -5.15 20.57 -2.72
N LEU A 201 -5.39 21.82 -3.12
CA LEU A 201 -6.70 22.22 -3.64
C LEU A 201 -7.06 21.44 -4.92
N MET A 202 -6.09 21.25 -5.83
CA MET A 202 -6.29 20.43 -7.03
C MET A 202 -6.59 18.97 -6.68
N VAL A 203 -5.84 18.37 -5.72
CA VAL A 203 -6.12 17.03 -5.20
C VAL A 203 -7.55 16.96 -4.66
N LEU A 204 -7.97 17.93 -3.83
CA LEU A 204 -9.31 17.98 -3.26
C LEU A 204 -10.40 18.03 -4.35
N ILE A 205 -10.19 18.83 -5.38
CA ILE A 205 -11.12 18.94 -6.53
C ILE A 205 -11.17 17.61 -7.30
N CYS A 206 -10.03 16.97 -7.56
CA CYS A 206 -9.95 15.69 -8.25
C CYS A 206 -10.61 14.57 -7.44
N GLU A 207 -10.40 14.53 -6.14
CA GLU A 207 -11.02 13.55 -5.25
C GLU A 207 -12.53 13.78 -5.12
N TYR A 208 -12.97 15.03 -5.05
CA TYR A 208 -14.39 15.34 -5.12
C TYR A 208 -15.02 14.93 -6.46
N ALA A 209 -14.33 15.14 -7.59
CA ALA A 209 -14.78 14.64 -8.90
C ALA A 209 -14.88 13.10 -8.91
N ALA A 210 -13.94 12.42 -8.26
CA ALA A 210 -13.94 10.98 -8.13
C ALA A 210 -15.12 10.43 -7.30
N THR A 211 -15.58 11.14 -6.26
CA THR A 211 -16.81 10.75 -5.53
C THR A 211 -18.04 10.79 -6.43
N ARG A 212 -18.03 11.63 -7.47
CA ARG A 212 -19.06 11.69 -8.52
C ARG A 212 -18.81 10.75 -9.69
N ASN A 213 -17.78 9.87 -9.58
CA ASN A 213 -17.32 8.95 -10.62
C ASN A 213 -16.98 9.63 -11.97
N ARG A 214 -16.41 10.85 -11.90
CA ARG A 214 -16.03 11.65 -13.06
C ARG A 214 -14.51 11.83 -13.13
N GLN A 215 -13.97 11.83 -14.35
CA GLN A 215 -12.58 12.24 -14.67
C GLN A 215 -11.48 11.53 -13.86
N LEU A 216 -11.62 10.21 -13.66
CA LEU A 216 -10.74 9.41 -12.83
C LEU A 216 -9.30 9.33 -13.36
N SER A 217 -9.09 9.53 -14.64
CA SER A 217 -7.81 9.30 -15.33
C SER A 217 -6.70 10.30 -14.96
N ILE A 218 -7.04 11.54 -14.54
CA ILE A 218 -6.05 12.57 -14.16
C ILE A 218 -5.59 12.45 -12.70
N ARG A 219 -6.32 11.73 -11.86
CA ARG A 219 -6.01 11.59 -10.42
C ARG A 219 -4.55 11.21 -10.14
N PRO A 220 -3.96 10.19 -10.82
CA PRO A 220 -2.59 9.80 -10.55
C PRO A 220 -1.57 10.91 -10.82
N LEU A 221 -1.79 11.73 -11.84
CA LEU A 221 -0.89 12.82 -12.19
C LEU A 221 -0.91 13.94 -11.15
N VAL A 222 -2.11 14.36 -10.72
CA VAL A 222 -2.27 15.41 -9.71
C VAL A 222 -1.76 14.91 -8.35
N ALA A 223 -2.02 13.63 -8.02
CA ALA A 223 -1.47 12.98 -6.84
C ALA A 223 0.06 13.01 -6.83
N ALA A 224 0.69 12.54 -7.90
CA ALA A 224 2.14 12.51 -8.01
C ALA A 224 2.77 13.92 -7.91
N ALA A 225 2.12 14.95 -8.47
CA ALA A 225 2.59 16.32 -8.35
C ALA A 225 2.52 16.83 -6.89
N ALA A 226 1.44 16.53 -6.17
CA ALA A 226 1.29 16.91 -4.77
C ALA A 226 2.24 16.13 -3.86
N ASP A 227 2.38 14.80 -4.08
CA ASP A 227 3.32 13.95 -3.34
C ASP A 227 4.76 14.44 -3.50
N LEU A 228 5.16 14.74 -4.76
CA LEU A 228 6.50 15.26 -5.06
C LEU A 228 6.75 16.61 -4.36
N ALA A 229 5.76 17.50 -4.34
CA ALA A 229 5.90 18.80 -3.70
C ALA A 229 6.00 18.68 -2.18
N VAL A 230 5.20 17.82 -1.55
CA VAL A 230 5.28 17.53 -0.10
C VAL A 230 6.58 16.82 0.24
N TRP A 231 6.99 15.84 -0.56
CA TRP A 231 8.29 15.17 -0.39
C TRP A 231 9.45 16.16 -0.52
N ALA A 232 9.43 17.06 -1.51
CA ALA A 232 10.45 18.09 -1.68
C ALA A 232 10.50 19.04 -0.47
N LEU A 233 9.36 19.41 0.10
CA LEU A 233 9.29 20.17 1.34
C LEU A 233 10.03 19.47 2.48
N ILE A 234 9.70 18.19 2.71
CA ILE A 234 10.33 17.39 3.77
C ILE A 234 11.83 17.28 3.50
N PHE A 235 12.23 16.92 2.28
CA PHE A 235 13.62 16.74 1.89
C PHE A 235 14.46 18.00 2.05
N ILE A 236 13.97 19.16 1.60
CA ILE A 236 14.70 20.44 1.69
C ILE A 236 14.83 20.86 3.16
N TYR A 237 13.76 20.79 3.93
CA TYR A 237 13.78 21.26 5.32
C TYR A 237 14.38 20.24 6.31
N SER A 238 14.59 18.99 5.90
CA SER A 238 15.40 18.03 6.65
C SER A 238 16.90 18.24 6.46
N SER A 239 17.32 18.97 5.42
CA SER A 239 18.71 19.30 5.16
C SER A 239 19.25 20.34 6.16
N PRO A 240 20.59 20.36 6.43
CA PRO A 240 21.20 21.36 7.31
C PRO A 240 20.90 22.80 6.89
N PRO A 241 20.74 23.76 7.81
CA PRO A 241 20.45 25.16 7.49
C PRO A 241 21.44 25.79 6.53
N SER A 242 22.71 25.37 6.56
CA SER A 242 23.77 25.86 5.69
C SER A 242 23.56 25.52 4.20
N THR A 243 22.80 24.49 3.89
CA THR A 243 22.55 24.06 2.50
C THR A 243 21.24 24.61 1.94
N ARG A 244 20.42 25.26 2.77
CA ARG A 244 19.10 25.80 2.37
C ARG A 244 18.99 27.32 2.55
N THR A 245 20.09 28.07 2.33
CA THR A 245 20.16 29.53 2.54
C THR A 245 19.13 30.32 1.76
N ASP A 246 18.71 29.82 0.58
CA ASP A 246 17.75 30.48 -0.31
C ASP A 246 16.30 30.26 0.11
N TYR A 247 16.05 29.28 1.00
CA TYR A 247 14.71 28.94 1.45
C TYR A 247 14.35 29.68 2.76
N PRO A 248 13.19 30.35 2.83
CA PRO A 248 12.78 31.07 4.03
C PRO A 248 12.54 30.12 5.20
N ALA A 249 12.78 30.60 6.41
CA ALA A 249 12.39 29.88 7.62
C ALA A 249 10.86 29.72 7.66
N ILE A 250 10.40 28.49 7.92
CA ILE A 250 8.98 28.14 8.00
C ILE A 250 8.70 27.62 9.41
N GLY A 251 7.58 28.05 10.00
CA GLY A 251 7.15 27.51 11.29
C GLY A 251 6.71 26.05 11.19
N THR A 252 6.73 25.33 12.31
CA THR A 252 6.40 23.89 12.41
C THR A 252 5.07 23.55 11.73
N ALA A 253 4.03 24.38 11.91
CA ALA A 253 2.76 24.17 11.23
C ALA A 253 2.88 24.13 9.70
N GLY A 254 3.72 25.00 9.11
CA GLY A 254 3.94 25.02 7.66
C GLY A 254 4.67 23.77 7.14
N LEU A 255 5.39 23.06 8.00
CA LEU A 255 6.08 21.81 7.69
C LEU A 255 5.16 20.59 7.86
N LEU A 256 4.28 20.60 8.85
CA LEU A 256 3.41 19.46 9.19
C LEU A 256 2.11 19.43 8.38
N LEU A 257 1.43 20.59 8.28
CA LEU A 257 0.10 20.69 7.67
C LEU A 257 0.02 20.13 6.24
N PRO A 258 0.97 20.38 5.32
CA PRO A 258 0.88 19.87 3.96
C PRO A 258 0.75 18.36 3.88
N GLY A 259 1.58 17.61 4.59
CA GLY A 259 1.53 16.15 4.64
C GLY A 259 0.25 15.64 5.31
N CYS A 260 -0.12 16.23 6.46
CA CYS A 260 -1.33 15.85 7.18
C CYS A 260 -2.60 16.11 6.36
N LEU A 261 -2.70 17.25 5.65
CA LEU A 261 -3.84 17.57 4.79
C LEU A 261 -3.91 16.64 3.58
N LEU A 262 -2.77 16.34 2.96
CA LEU A 262 -2.70 15.38 1.86
C LEU A 262 -3.26 14.01 2.28
N PHE A 263 -2.80 13.49 3.42
CA PHE A 263 -3.31 12.24 3.98
C PHE A 263 -4.80 12.33 4.32
N LEU A 264 -5.25 13.41 4.96
CA LEU A 264 -6.65 13.59 5.32
C LEU A 264 -7.57 13.60 4.09
N ILE A 265 -7.18 14.26 3.00
CA ILE A 265 -7.97 14.31 1.75
C ILE A 265 -8.14 12.90 1.18
N TYR A 266 -7.04 12.12 1.07
CA TYR A 266 -7.13 10.75 0.53
C TYR A 266 -7.85 9.79 1.46
N ALA A 267 -7.60 9.85 2.76
CA ALA A 267 -8.28 9.02 3.74
C ALA A 267 -9.80 9.30 3.75
N ALA A 268 -10.20 10.57 3.71
CA ALA A 268 -11.61 10.96 3.63
C ALA A 268 -12.24 10.52 2.30
N SER A 269 -11.56 10.73 1.17
CA SER A 269 -12.05 10.33 -0.16
C SER A 269 -12.28 8.83 -0.24
N VAL A 270 -11.28 8.03 0.17
CA VAL A 270 -11.40 6.56 0.18
C VAL A 270 -12.53 6.12 1.11
N SER A 271 -12.61 6.68 2.32
CA SER A 271 -13.68 6.34 3.27
C SER A 271 -15.05 6.65 2.68
N VAL A 272 -15.28 7.85 2.15
CA VAL A 272 -16.57 8.22 1.53
C VAL A 272 -16.91 7.29 0.37
N ARG A 273 -15.97 7.02 -0.52
CA ARG A 273 -16.21 6.20 -1.72
C ARG A 273 -16.53 4.75 -1.37
N THR A 274 -15.85 4.18 -0.37
CA THR A 274 -16.00 2.76 -0.03
C THR A 274 -17.15 2.52 0.95
N THR A 275 -17.31 3.37 1.99
CA THR A 275 -18.31 3.14 3.05
C THR A 275 -19.67 3.77 2.74
N LEU A 276 -19.70 4.98 2.15
CA LEU A 276 -20.97 5.67 1.86
C LEU A 276 -21.48 5.39 0.45
N LEU A 277 -20.58 5.34 -0.55
CA LEU A 277 -20.98 5.15 -1.94
C LEU A 277 -20.87 3.68 -2.41
N GLY A 278 -20.31 2.79 -1.61
CA GLY A 278 -20.21 1.35 -1.91
C GLY A 278 -19.26 0.98 -3.05
N TYR A 279 -18.38 1.89 -3.48
CA TYR A 279 -17.43 1.58 -4.55
C TYR A 279 -16.33 0.64 -4.08
N LYS A 280 -15.84 -0.19 -5.01
CA LYS A 280 -14.67 -1.04 -4.76
C LYS A 280 -13.40 -0.18 -4.78
N ILE A 281 -12.58 -0.31 -3.74
CA ILE A 281 -11.28 0.38 -3.66
C ILE A 281 -10.39 -0.02 -4.83
N THR A 282 -9.73 0.94 -5.44
CA THR A 282 -8.79 0.72 -6.55
C THR A 282 -7.36 0.53 -6.02
N ILE A 283 -6.49 -0.06 -6.84
CA ILE A 283 -5.05 -0.18 -6.50
C ILE A 283 -4.45 1.22 -6.31
N PHE A 284 -4.80 2.17 -7.18
CA PHE A 284 -4.37 3.56 -7.06
C PHE A 284 -4.73 4.15 -5.69
N GLU A 285 -5.99 4.03 -5.26
CA GLU A 285 -6.44 4.57 -3.96
C GLU A 285 -5.71 3.95 -2.78
N THR A 286 -5.43 2.64 -2.85
CA THR A 286 -4.68 1.93 -1.80
C THR A 286 -3.24 2.42 -1.70
N VAL A 287 -2.55 2.51 -2.83
CA VAL A 287 -1.15 2.96 -2.90
C VAL A 287 -1.05 4.43 -2.53
N GLN A 288 -1.95 5.27 -3.05
CA GLN A 288 -1.94 6.70 -2.79
C GLN A 288 -2.22 7.04 -1.32
N ALA A 289 -3.17 6.35 -0.69
CA ALA A 289 -3.43 6.53 0.74
C ALA A 289 -2.20 6.13 1.59
N LEU A 290 -1.48 5.08 1.18
CA LEU A 290 -0.23 4.68 1.84
C LEU A 290 0.88 5.73 1.65
N ILE A 291 1.09 6.24 0.43
CA ILE A 291 2.10 7.28 0.17
C ILE A 291 1.79 8.53 0.98
N ALA A 292 0.56 9.01 0.95
CA ALA A 292 0.13 10.18 1.70
C ALA A 292 0.29 9.97 3.23
N PHE A 293 -0.01 8.78 3.74
CA PHE A 293 0.23 8.40 5.14
C PHE A 293 1.72 8.46 5.49
N LEU A 294 2.59 7.90 4.65
CA LEU A 294 4.04 7.87 4.88
C LEU A 294 4.64 9.30 4.82
N LEU A 295 4.19 10.16 3.91
CA LEU A 295 4.61 11.56 3.85
C LEU A 295 4.17 12.33 5.10
N ALA A 296 2.93 12.15 5.55
CA ALA A 296 2.45 12.77 6.78
C ALA A 296 3.21 12.26 8.01
N ALA A 297 3.41 10.95 8.14
CA ALA A 297 4.20 10.35 9.20
C ALA A 297 5.64 10.87 9.21
N SER A 298 6.29 10.93 8.04
CA SER A 298 7.65 11.46 7.90
C SER A 298 7.76 12.91 8.34
N SER A 299 6.79 13.75 7.96
CA SER A 299 6.75 15.16 8.41
C SER A 299 6.64 15.25 9.93
N VAL A 300 5.69 14.51 10.52
CA VAL A 300 5.44 14.59 11.97
C VAL A 300 6.61 14.04 12.77
N LEU A 301 7.11 12.86 12.40
CA LEU A 301 8.18 12.19 13.15
C LEU A 301 9.53 12.89 13.03
N TYR A 302 9.78 13.58 11.92
CA TYR A 302 11.04 14.29 11.72
C TYR A 302 11.05 15.67 12.38
N PHE A 303 9.98 16.47 12.19
CA PHE A 303 9.96 17.87 12.64
C PHE A 303 9.43 18.04 14.07
N GLU A 304 8.72 17.05 14.62
CA GLU A 304 8.18 17.08 15.99
C GLU A 304 8.37 15.72 16.70
N PRO A 305 9.62 15.28 16.92
CA PRO A 305 9.90 13.91 17.33
C PRO A 305 9.36 13.52 18.72
N GLN A 306 9.23 14.49 19.65
CA GLN A 306 8.82 14.18 21.02
C GLN A 306 7.30 14.03 21.17
N PHE A 307 6.54 15.09 20.86
CA PHE A 307 5.09 15.09 20.99
C PHE A 307 4.40 14.52 19.76
N GLY A 308 4.98 14.73 18.58
CA GLY A 308 4.45 14.26 17.31
C GLY A 308 4.42 12.73 17.20
N ALA A 309 5.43 12.03 17.72
CA ALA A 309 5.46 10.56 17.69
C ALA A 309 4.29 9.96 18.46
N ILE A 310 4.04 10.41 19.69
CA ILE A 310 2.91 9.92 20.50
C ILE A 310 1.58 10.34 19.86
N GLY A 311 1.46 11.62 19.44
CA GLY A 311 0.26 12.13 18.79
C GLY A 311 -0.08 11.35 17.50
N TRP A 312 0.91 11.09 16.66
CA TRP A 312 0.73 10.28 15.45
C TRP A 312 0.40 8.83 15.77
N GLY A 313 1.03 8.26 16.80
CA GLY A 313 0.72 6.93 17.30
C GLY A 313 -0.75 6.81 17.75
N VAL A 314 -1.27 7.78 18.49
CA VAL A 314 -2.70 7.82 18.87
C VAL A 314 -3.61 7.92 17.64
N VAL A 315 -3.26 8.77 16.66
CA VAL A 315 -4.00 8.85 15.39
C VAL A 315 -4.03 7.50 14.68
N CYS A 316 -2.89 6.79 14.61
CA CYS A 316 -2.81 5.45 14.03
C CYS A 316 -3.73 4.46 14.76
N LEU A 317 -3.77 4.47 16.10
CA LEU A 317 -4.63 3.58 16.88
C LEU A 317 -6.11 3.89 16.66
N LEU A 318 -6.50 5.17 16.62
CA LEU A 318 -7.88 5.58 16.32
C LEU A 318 -8.31 5.17 14.90
N LEU A 319 -7.45 5.38 13.91
CA LEU A 319 -7.70 4.96 12.54
C LEU A 319 -7.75 3.43 12.41
N SER A 320 -6.92 2.70 13.14
CA SER A 320 -6.98 1.24 13.22
C SER A 320 -8.33 0.78 13.76
N ALA A 321 -8.79 1.36 14.87
CA ALA A 321 -10.10 1.05 15.44
C ALA A 321 -11.23 1.36 14.46
N ALA A 322 -11.18 2.50 13.75
CA ALA A 322 -12.15 2.86 12.72
C ALA A 322 -12.14 1.86 11.54
N CYS A 323 -10.96 1.42 11.09
CA CYS A 323 -10.84 0.41 10.03
C CYS A 323 -11.40 -0.94 10.47
N TYR A 324 -11.12 -1.40 11.71
CA TYR A 324 -11.73 -2.61 12.25
C TYR A 324 -13.25 -2.49 12.38
N ALA A 325 -13.75 -1.35 12.88
CA ALA A 325 -15.19 -1.10 12.93
C ALA A 325 -15.84 -1.19 11.54
N ALA A 326 -15.20 -0.58 10.51
CA ALA A 326 -15.67 -0.68 9.14
C ALA A 326 -15.68 -2.13 8.63
N VAL A 327 -14.64 -2.91 8.92
CA VAL A 327 -14.54 -4.33 8.53
C VAL A 327 -15.68 -5.15 9.15
N PHE A 328 -15.94 -4.99 10.44
CA PHE A 328 -16.93 -5.83 11.15
C PHE A 328 -18.37 -5.33 11.01
N VAL A 329 -18.59 -4.02 10.82
CA VAL A 329 -19.94 -3.47 10.76
C VAL A 329 -20.42 -3.31 9.32
N LEU A 330 -19.56 -2.84 8.41
CA LEU A 330 -19.96 -2.49 7.05
C LEU A 330 -19.66 -3.58 6.03
N PHE A 331 -18.54 -4.33 6.20
CA PHE A 331 -18.08 -5.29 5.21
C PHE A 331 -18.26 -6.75 5.65
N ASP A 332 -18.94 -7.02 6.76
CA ASP A 332 -19.09 -8.37 7.30
C ASP A 332 -19.80 -9.33 6.34
N GLY A 333 -20.80 -8.86 5.60
CA GLY A 333 -21.49 -9.65 4.55
C GLY A 333 -20.70 -9.87 3.27
N ALA A 334 -19.54 -9.22 3.09
CA ALA A 334 -18.72 -9.27 1.88
C ALA A 334 -17.26 -9.68 2.18
N VAL A 335 -17.09 -10.74 2.99
CA VAL A 335 -15.78 -11.21 3.50
C VAL A 335 -14.74 -11.49 2.42
N GLU A 336 -15.16 -11.87 1.21
CA GLU A 336 -14.28 -12.08 0.06
C GLU A 336 -14.05 -10.79 -0.75
N GLY A 337 -14.67 -9.69 -0.35
CA GLY A 337 -14.58 -8.41 -1.04
C GLY A 337 -13.22 -7.73 -0.85
N ARG A 338 -12.72 -7.07 -1.91
CA ARG A 338 -11.45 -6.34 -1.86
C ARG A 338 -11.42 -5.26 -0.77
N ASN A 339 -12.54 -4.55 -0.52
CA ASN A 339 -12.64 -3.54 0.53
C ASN A 339 -12.37 -4.16 1.92
N TYR A 340 -12.97 -5.32 2.21
CA TYR A 340 -12.72 -6.05 3.46
C TYR A 340 -11.23 -6.30 3.69
N HIS A 341 -10.53 -6.89 2.71
CA HIS A 341 -9.11 -7.22 2.88
C HIS A 341 -8.20 -6.01 3.01
N VAL A 342 -8.46 -4.94 2.26
CA VAL A 342 -7.65 -3.71 2.31
C VAL A 342 -7.85 -3.00 3.65
N PHE A 343 -9.09 -2.82 4.11
CA PHE A 343 -9.35 -2.18 5.41
C PHE A 343 -8.81 -3.03 6.58
N ALA A 344 -8.92 -4.36 6.49
CA ALA A 344 -8.35 -5.26 7.48
C ALA A 344 -6.81 -5.15 7.54
N ALA A 345 -6.14 -5.12 6.38
CA ALA A 345 -4.69 -4.94 6.31
C ALA A 345 -4.26 -3.56 6.86
N TRP A 346 -4.98 -2.49 6.53
CA TRP A 346 -4.71 -1.17 7.10
C TRP A 346 -4.93 -1.14 8.61
N ALA A 347 -5.99 -1.77 9.10
CA ALA A 347 -6.26 -1.86 10.54
C ALA A 347 -5.09 -2.50 11.27
N ALA A 348 -4.57 -3.63 10.77
CA ALA A 348 -3.43 -4.31 11.38
C ALA A 348 -2.14 -3.48 11.30
N GLY A 349 -1.83 -2.89 10.14
CA GLY A 349 -0.65 -2.05 9.96
C GLY A 349 -0.67 -0.78 10.84
N LEU A 350 -1.81 -0.11 10.92
CA LEU A 350 -2.00 1.07 11.77
C LEU A 350 -1.93 0.73 13.26
N PHE A 351 -2.46 -0.42 13.67
CA PHE A 351 -2.32 -0.90 15.06
C PHE A 351 -0.87 -1.12 15.43
N LEU A 352 -0.10 -1.79 14.56
CA LEU A 352 1.34 -1.99 14.77
C LEU A 352 2.09 -0.66 14.85
N ALA A 353 1.89 0.23 13.88
CA ALA A 353 2.55 1.53 13.84
C ALA A 353 2.21 2.37 15.09
N GLY A 354 0.93 2.44 15.45
CA GLY A 354 0.47 3.17 16.62
C GLY A 354 1.02 2.60 17.93
N SER A 355 1.05 1.26 18.06
CA SER A 355 1.59 0.60 19.25
C SER A 355 3.10 0.86 19.42
N VAL A 356 3.87 0.78 18.32
CA VAL A 356 5.32 1.05 18.31
C VAL A 356 5.63 2.49 18.71
N LEU A 357 4.81 3.45 18.27
CA LEU A 357 5.03 4.87 18.57
C LEU A 357 4.58 5.27 19.99
N CYS A 358 3.59 4.58 20.56
CA CYS A 358 3.03 4.95 21.86
C CYS A 358 3.62 4.19 23.03
N LEU A 359 4.12 2.96 22.83
CA LEU A 359 4.44 2.06 23.92
C LEU A 359 5.95 1.80 24.05
N PRO A 360 6.51 1.81 25.27
CA PRO A 360 7.88 1.36 25.50
C PRO A 360 7.99 -0.16 25.28
N PRO A 361 9.21 -0.70 25.03
CA PRO A 361 9.42 -2.07 24.53
C PRO A 361 8.70 -3.19 25.32
N PHE A 362 8.70 -3.12 26.65
CA PHE A 362 8.02 -4.12 27.49
C PHE A 362 6.50 -4.12 27.27
N TRP A 363 5.88 -2.93 27.34
CA TRP A 363 4.44 -2.77 27.16
C TRP A 363 4.00 -3.00 25.71
N LEU A 364 4.87 -2.68 24.76
CA LEU A 364 4.67 -3.01 23.35
C LEU A 364 4.57 -4.53 23.15
N ALA A 365 5.55 -5.29 23.67
CA ALA A 365 5.53 -6.74 23.58
C ALA A 365 4.29 -7.35 24.28
N ALA A 366 3.88 -6.80 25.42
CA ALA A 366 2.69 -7.22 26.14
C ALA A 366 1.40 -6.93 25.36
N CYS A 367 1.24 -5.71 24.87
CA CYS A 367 0.08 -5.30 24.08
C CYS A 367 -0.08 -6.16 22.80
N LEU A 368 1.02 -6.33 22.05
CA LEU A 368 1.02 -7.15 20.84
C LEU A 368 0.78 -8.63 21.13
N GLY A 369 1.31 -9.16 22.24
CA GLY A 369 1.06 -10.53 22.69
C GLY A 369 -0.42 -10.77 23.04
N VAL A 370 -1.06 -9.86 23.76
CA VAL A 370 -2.50 -9.91 24.06
C VAL A 370 -3.32 -9.79 22.77
N ALA A 371 -3.01 -8.82 21.91
CA ALA A 371 -3.68 -8.65 20.61
C ALA A 371 -3.55 -9.90 19.72
N ALA A 372 -2.41 -10.59 19.77
CA ALA A 372 -2.20 -11.86 19.05
C ALA A 372 -3.15 -12.95 19.55
N ILE A 373 -3.31 -13.08 20.88
CA ILE A 373 -4.23 -14.04 21.49
C ILE A 373 -5.68 -13.70 21.07
N ASP A 374 -6.10 -12.44 21.25
CA ASP A 374 -7.46 -12.01 20.93
C ASP A 374 -7.79 -12.24 19.47
N ALA A 375 -6.91 -11.82 18.55
CA ALA A 375 -7.12 -12.00 17.12
C ALA A 375 -7.15 -13.49 16.72
N THR A 376 -6.30 -14.33 17.33
CA THR A 376 -6.29 -15.78 17.07
C THR A 376 -7.57 -16.43 17.59
N VAL A 377 -7.94 -16.19 18.85
CA VAL A 377 -9.14 -16.76 19.47
C VAL A 377 -10.42 -16.33 18.77
N MET A 378 -10.56 -15.02 18.48
CA MET A 378 -11.70 -14.49 17.74
C MET A 378 -11.74 -15.03 16.29
N GLY A 379 -10.57 -15.11 15.65
CA GLY A 379 -10.45 -15.68 14.31
C GLY A 379 -10.88 -17.15 14.23
N VAL A 380 -10.54 -17.95 15.24
CA VAL A 380 -10.98 -19.35 15.35
C VAL A 380 -12.47 -19.45 15.66
N ARG A 381 -12.98 -18.62 16.59
CA ARG A 381 -14.41 -18.64 16.98
C ARG A 381 -15.33 -18.19 15.84
N LEU A 382 -14.93 -17.16 15.10
CA LEU A 382 -15.71 -16.60 14.00
C LEU A 382 -15.41 -17.29 12.64
N GLY A 383 -14.50 -18.24 12.59
CA GLY A 383 -14.08 -18.92 11.35
C GLY A 383 -13.36 -17.98 10.34
N ARG A 384 -12.75 -16.88 10.82
CA ARG A 384 -12.17 -15.84 9.98
C ARG A 384 -10.65 -15.99 9.84
N LEU A 385 -10.18 -16.47 8.70
CA LEU A 385 -8.74 -16.64 8.42
C LEU A 385 -7.95 -15.33 8.49
N THR A 386 -8.53 -14.21 8.06
CA THR A 386 -7.90 -12.89 8.11
C THR A 386 -7.53 -12.50 9.54
N LEU A 387 -8.42 -12.75 10.51
CA LEU A 387 -8.16 -12.46 11.90
C LEU A 387 -7.06 -13.34 12.49
N GLN A 388 -7.06 -14.63 12.13
CA GLN A 388 -5.98 -15.54 12.54
C GLN A 388 -4.63 -15.10 11.97
N PHE A 389 -4.62 -14.59 10.71
CA PHE A 389 -3.42 -14.03 10.11
C PHE A 389 -2.93 -12.77 10.85
N HIS A 390 -3.85 -11.88 11.27
CA HIS A 390 -3.49 -10.72 12.12
C HIS A 390 -2.89 -11.18 13.45
N GLY A 391 -3.47 -12.21 14.09
CA GLY A 391 -2.91 -12.81 15.29
C GLY A 391 -1.46 -13.28 15.09
N LEU A 392 -1.17 -13.91 13.96
CA LEU A 392 0.18 -14.31 13.60
C LEU A 392 1.13 -13.12 13.41
N VAL A 393 0.69 -12.06 12.74
CA VAL A 393 1.47 -10.84 12.52
C VAL A 393 1.77 -10.15 13.85
N TYR A 394 0.78 -10.03 14.74
CA TYR A 394 0.97 -9.45 16.07
C TYR A 394 1.91 -10.29 16.94
N LEU A 395 1.78 -11.63 16.88
CA LEU A 395 2.69 -12.53 17.58
C LEU A 395 4.13 -12.37 17.08
N ALA A 396 4.34 -12.31 15.76
CA ALA A 396 5.66 -12.10 15.19
C ALA A 396 6.27 -10.76 15.63
N ALA A 397 5.46 -9.69 15.63
CA ALA A 397 5.89 -8.39 16.12
C ALA A 397 6.19 -8.39 17.64
N ALA A 398 5.39 -9.10 18.45
CA ALA A 398 5.64 -9.28 19.88
C ALA A 398 6.95 -10.03 20.14
N VAL A 399 7.25 -11.06 19.35
CA VAL A 399 8.51 -11.84 19.41
C VAL A 399 9.71 -10.94 19.14
N VAL A 400 9.62 -10.06 18.13
CA VAL A 400 10.69 -9.08 17.84
C VAL A 400 10.80 -8.06 18.98
N ALA A 401 9.69 -7.47 19.41
CA ALA A 401 9.67 -6.44 20.45
C ALA A 401 10.13 -6.94 21.82
N SER A 402 9.89 -8.22 22.14
CA SER A 402 10.33 -8.84 23.40
C SER A 402 11.81 -9.21 23.42
N GLY A 403 12.49 -9.26 22.27
CA GLY A 403 13.84 -9.78 22.13
C GLY A 403 13.92 -11.31 22.19
N LEU A 404 12.80 -12.03 22.05
CA LEU A 404 12.77 -13.50 22.12
C LEU A 404 13.69 -14.16 21.10
N LEU A 405 13.79 -13.63 19.87
CA LEU A 405 14.68 -14.18 18.85
C LEU A 405 16.15 -14.03 19.23
N ASP A 406 16.53 -12.87 19.71
CA ASP A 406 17.89 -12.61 20.20
C ASP A 406 18.23 -13.51 21.40
N TYR A 407 17.30 -13.59 22.36
CA TYR A 407 17.43 -14.51 23.50
C TYR A 407 17.57 -15.96 23.04
N ALA A 408 16.73 -16.44 22.13
CA ALA A 408 16.79 -17.80 21.62
C ALA A 408 18.11 -18.08 20.87
N PHE A 409 18.57 -17.12 20.08
CA PHE A 409 19.87 -17.22 19.41
C PHE A 409 21.02 -17.33 20.42
N HIS A 410 21.07 -16.47 21.41
CA HIS A 410 22.12 -16.54 22.46
C HIS A 410 22.01 -17.79 23.31
N ALA A 411 20.81 -18.31 23.57
CA ALA A 411 20.64 -19.59 24.28
C ALA A 411 21.18 -20.77 23.48
N LEU A 412 20.96 -20.78 22.16
CA LEU A 412 21.32 -21.91 21.30
C LEU A 412 22.75 -21.81 20.74
N ALA A 413 23.33 -20.61 20.61
CA ALA A 413 24.64 -20.36 20.00
C ALA A 413 25.65 -19.66 20.92
N GLY A 414 25.21 -18.94 21.97
CA GLY A 414 26.08 -18.21 22.90
C GLY A 414 26.81 -19.13 23.92
N ILE A 415 27.87 -18.65 24.51
CA ILE A 415 28.69 -19.43 25.46
C ILE A 415 28.26 -19.24 26.92
N MET A 416 27.72 -18.07 27.24
CA MET A 416 27.38 -17.68 28.62
C MET A 416 25.87 -17.76 28.89
N PRO A 417 25.44 -18.07 30.12
CA PRO A 417 24.04 -18.00 30.50
C PRO A 417 23.54 -16.55 30.45
N VAL A 418 22.41 -16.31 29.76
CA VAL A 418 21.76 -15.01 29.57
C VAL A 418 20.58 -14.89 30.52
N ARG A 419 20.39 -13.71 31.14
CA ARG A 419 19.19 -13.45 31.95
C ARG A 419 17.95 -13.33 31.07
N VAL A 420 16.86 -13.98 31.51
CA VAL A 420 15.58 -13.94 30.81
C VAL A 420 14.85 -12.66 31.19
N ALA A 421 14.50 -11.84 30.19
CA ALA A 421 13.66 -10.69 30.43
C ALA A 421 12.19 -11.12 30.64
N GLY A 422 11.44 -10.38 31.46
CA GLY A 422 10.02 -10.68 31.72
C GLY A 422 9.16 -10.66 30.45
N SER A 423 9.51 -9.81 29.46
CA SER A 423 8.87 -9.77 28.14
C SER A 423 9.01 -11.08 27.37
N VAL A 424 10.17 -11.76 27.45
CA VAL A 424 10.43 -13.06 26.81
C VAL A 424 9.52 -14.14 27.39
N TRP A 425 9.39 -14.20 28.71
CA TRP A 425 8.46 -15.12 29.37
C TRP A 425 7.03 -14.90 28.96
N PHE A 426 6.59 -13.64 28.99
CA PHE A 426 5.22 -13.28 28.65
C PHE A 426 4.89 -13.66 27.19
N VAL A 427 5.74 -13.30 26.24
CA VAL A 427 5.51 -13.61 24.81
C VAL A 427 5.60 -15.10 24.53
N SER A 428 6.44 -15.84 25.27
CA SER A 428 6.49 -17.31 25.17
C SER A 428 5.16 -17.96 25.58
N VAL A 429 4.54 -17.45 26.65
CA VAL A 429 3.18 -17.88 27.07
C VAL A 429 2.14 -17.49 26.01
N CYS A 430 2.21 -16.27 25.45
CA CYS A 430 1.31 -15.85 24.38
C CYS A 430 1.42 -16.76 23.14
N ALA A 431 2.63 -17.14 22.73
CA ALA A 431 2.85 -18.07 21.63
C ALA A 431 2.22 -19.45 21.90
N LEU A 432 2.38 -19.97 23.12
CA LEU A 432 1.77 -21.23 23.55
C LEU A 432 0.23 -21.15 23.51
N VAL A 433 -0.36 -20.06 24.02
CA VAL A 433 -1.81 -19.86 24.02
C VAL A 433 -2.35 -19.73 22.59
N CYS A 434 -1.67 -18.97 21.72
CA CYS A 434 -2.04 -18.86 20.31
C CYS A 434 -2.01 -20.24 19.61
N TYR A 435 -0.97 -21.04 19.89
CA TYR A 435 -0.89 -22.39 19.37
C TYR A 435 -2.00 -23.31 19.91
N ALA A 436 -2.28 -23.26 21.21
CA ALA A 436 -3.30 -24.08 21.85
C ALA A 436 -4.72 -23.71 21.40
N ALA A 437 -4.99 -22.45 21.12
CA ALA A 437 -6.28 -21.96 20.62
C ALA A 437 -6.59 -22.42 19.18
N GLY A 438 -5.57 -22.75 18.38
CA GLY A 438 -5.72 -23.25 17.02
C GLY A 438 -6.34 -24.64 17.00
N LYS A 439 -7.48 -24.81 16.29
CA LYS A 439 -8.12 -26.15 16.13
C LYS A 439 -7.47 -26.90 14.98
N PRO A 440 -6.99 -28.14 15.18
CA PRO A 440 -6.49 -28.96 14.08
C PRO A 440 -7.66 -29.33 13.14
N CYS A 441 -7.49 -29.08 11.84
CA CYS A 441 -8.46 -29.45 10.82
C CYS A 441 -7.85 -30.49 9.88
N PRO A 442 -8.50 -31.65 9.63
CA PRO A 442 -7.92 -32.76 8.85
C PRO A 442 -7.64 -32.45 7.38
N GLN A 443 -8.36 -31.48 6.80
CA GLN A 443 -8.26 -31.06 5.38
C GLN A 443 -7.78 -29.61 5.25
N GLU A 444 -6.71 -29.26 5.94
CA GLU A 444 -6.20 -27.91 5.94
C GLU A 444 -5.57 -27.50 4.60
N SER A 445 -5.98 -26.33 4.09
CA SER A 445 -5.24 -25.61 3.05
C SER A 445 -3.82 -25.29 3.55
N TRP A 446 -2.86 -25.12 2.64
CA TRP A 446 -1.49 -24.72 3.01
C TRP A 446 -1.44 -23.46 3.89
N ARG A 447 -2.43 -22.56 3.73
CA ARG A 447 -2.58 -21.32 4.54
C ARG A 447 -2.88 -21.63 6.00
N GLN A 448 -3.80 -22.55 6.26
CA GLN A 448 -4.13 -22.98 7.63
C GLN A 448 -2.95 -23.72 8.28
N GLN A 449 -2.27 -24.58 7.53
CA GLN A 449 -1.06 -25.25 8.03
C GLN A 449 0.01 -24.24 8.45
N PHE A 450 0.20 -23.15 7.70
CA PHE A 450 1.15 -22.09 8.05
C PHE A 450 0.75 -21.36 9.33
N LEU A 451 -0.53 -21.06 9.52
CA LEU A 451 -1.07 -20.41 10.71
C LEU A 451 -0.87 -21.22 11.99
N HIS A 452 -0.78 -22.54 11.91
CA HIS A 452 -0.46 -23.42 13.06
C HIS A 452 1.03 -23.68 13.20
N LEU A 453 1.76 -23.79 12.10
CA LEU A 453 3.19 -24.11 12.11
C LEU A 453 4.02 -23.01 12.79
N VAL A 454 3.73 -21.73 12.51
CA VAL A 454 4.54 -20.61 13.04
C VAL A 454 4.40 -20.45 14.54
N PRO A 455 3.19 -20.36 15.15
CA PRO A 455 3.07 -20.32 16.60
C PRO A 455 3.65 -21.55 17.29
N ALA A 456 3.51 -22.75 16.69
CA ALA A 456 4.14 -23.97 17.19
C ALA A 456 5.67 -23.86 17.21
N ALA A 457 6.27 -23.42 16.08
CA ALA A 457 7.71 -23.25 15.96
C ALA A 457 8.25 -22.22 16.96
N LEU A 458 7.56 -21.08 17.11
CA LEU A 458 7.93 -20.05 18.10
C LEU A 458 7.83 -20.56 19.52
N THR A 459 6.77 -21.30 19.86
CA THR A 459 6.60 -21.93 21.18
C THR A 459 7.73 -22.93 21.47
N VAL A 460 8.05 -23.79 20.51
CA VAL A 460 9.12 -24.78 20.66
C VAL A 460 10.48 -24.12 20.80
N CYS A 461 10.76 -23.10 19.98
CA CYS A 461 11.99 -22.32 20.04
C CYS A 461 12.15 -21.65 21.42
N ALA A 462 11.08 -21.01 21.91
CA ALA A 462 11.07 -20.38 23.24
C ALA A 462 11.30 -21.38 24.34
N LEU A 463 10.58 -22.50 24.34
CA LEU A 463 10.74 -23.56 25.38
C LEU A 463 12.13 -24.20 25.33
N ALA A 464 12.65 -24.50 24.14
CA ALA A 464 14.00 -25.03 23.99
C ALA A 464 15.05 -24.06 24.54
N ALA A 465 14.94 -22.78 24.20
CA ALA A 465 15.84 -21.74 24.70
C ALA A 465 15.77 -21.60 26.23
N LEU A 466 14.57 -21.58 26.80
CA LEU A 466 14.36 -21.50 28.25
C LEU A 466 14.92 -22.72 28.98
N LEU A 467 14.74 -23.93 28.43
CA LEU A 467 15.29 -25.16 29.01
C LEU A 467 16.82 -25.18 28.96
N VAL A 468 17.42 -24.81 27.83
CA VAL A 468 18.89 -24.70 27.69
C VAL A 468 19.44 -23.72 28.73
N GLN A 469 18.87 -22.53 28.79
CA GLN A 469 19.32 -21.51 29.74
C GLN A 469 19.09 -21.92 31.20
N GLY A 470 17.97 -22.55 31.52
CA GLY A 470 17.66 -23.06 32.84
C GLY A 470 18.70 -24.10 33.30
N LEU A 471 19.07 -25.05 32.43
CA LEU A 471 20.12 -26.03 32.74
C LEU A 471 21.50 -25.40 32.82
N LEU A 472 21.82 -24.44 31.98
CA LEU A 472 23.09 -23.69 32.05
C LEU A 472 23.21 -22.90 33.37
N TRP A 473 22.13 -22.26 33.82
CA TRP A 473 22.09 -21.61 35.14
C TRP A 473 22.28 -22.58 36.29
N LEU A 474 21.63 -23.75 36.27
CA LEU A 474 21.81 -24.81 37.24
C LEU A 474 23.25 -25.32 37.26
N ALA A 475 23.86 -25.54 36.11
CA ALA A 475 25.25 -25.94 35.97
C ALA A 475 26.22 -24.89 36.54
N ALA A 476 25.95 -23.60 36.21
CA ALA A 476 26.75 -22.46 36.66
C ALA A 476 26.74 -22.26 38.20
N LEU A 477 25.70 -22.72 38.91
CA LEU A 477 25.65 -22.71 40.38
C LEU A 477 26.71 -23.59 41.02
N ARG A 478 27.18 -24.64 40.32
CA ARG A 478 28.20 -25.56 40.83
C ARG A 478 29.61 -25.21 40.36
N ARG A 479 29.75 -24.90 39.08
CA ARG A 479 31.00 -24.50 38.43
C ARG A 479 30.69 -23.73 37.14
N ALA A 480 31.56 -22.79 36.76
CA ALA A 480 31.47 -22.17 35.45
C ALA A 480 31.50 -23.26 34.35
N PRO A 481 30.46 -23.36 33.50
CA PRO A 481 30.39 -24.40 32.48
C PRO A 481 31.44 -24.15 31.39
N GLU A 482 32.28 -25.17 31.13
CA GLU A 482 33.21 -25.13 30.01
C GLU A 482 32.45 -25.27 28.65
N ALA A 483 33.04 -24.81 27.56
CA ALA A 483 32.39 -24.76 26.27
C ALA A 483 31.83 -26.13 25.81
N HIS A 484 32.54 -27.21 26.06
CA HIS A 484 32.10 -28.57 25.71
C HIS A 484 30.90 -29.08 26.55
N HIS A 485 30.79 -28.66 27.83
CA HIS A 485 29.58 -28.93 28.62
C HIS A 485 28.36 -28.19 28.09
N VAL A 486 28.54 -26.93 27.71
CA VAL A 486 27.47 -26.11 27.11
C VAL A 486 26.97 -26.72 25.80
N ALA A 487 27.91 -27.14 24.91
CA ALA A 487 27.59 -27.80 23.67
C ALA A 487 26.79 -29.10 23.89
N PHE A 488 27.23 -29.95 24.82
CA PHE A 488 26.53 -31.20 25.13
C PHE A 488 25.11 -30.95 25.68
N ILE A 489 24.95 -30.02 26.63
CA ILE A 489 23.62 -29.66 27.20
C ILE A 489 22.66 -29.26 26.11
N ARG A 490 23.08 -28.45 25.12
CA ARG A 490 22.25 -28.05 23.98
C ARG A 490 21.84 -29.23 23.12
N THR A 491 22.79 -30.12 22.80
CA THR A 491 22.49 -31.34 22.03
C THR A 491 21.48 -32.22 22.76
N LEU A 492 21.66 -32.41 24.07
CA LEU A 492 20.74 -33.17 24.91
C LEU A 492 19.30 -32.60 24.86
N ILE A 493 19.17 -31.28 25.04
CA ILE A 493 17.85 -30.65 25.05
C ILE A 493 17.21 -30.68 23.66
N LEU A 494 17.96 -30.37 22.61
CA LEU A 494 17.41 -30.39 21.25
C LEU A 494 16.97 -31.80 20.83
N CYS A 495 17.72 -32.84 21.22
CA CYS A 495 17.30 -34.22 21.01
C CYS A 495 16.05 -34.58 21.84
N ALA A 496 15.98 -34.18 23.09
CA ALA A 496 14.82 -34.39 23.94
C ALA A 496 13.58 -33.68 23.40
N VAL A 497 13.73 -32.44 22.93
CA VAL A 497 12.66 -31.66 22.27
C VAL A 497 12.21 -32.35 20.99
N ALA A 498 13.12 -32.82 20.13
CA ALA A 498 12.75 -33.55 18.92
C ALA A 498 11.94 -34.82 19.21
N LEU A 499 12.33 -35.60 20.21
CA LEU A 499 11.60 -36.79 20.67
C LEU A 499 10.23 -36.43 21.25
N ALA A 500 10.16 -35.40 22.09
CA ALA A 500 8.90 -34.95 22.68
C ALA A 500 7.92 -34.45 21.61
N LEU A 501 8.42 -33.73 20.62
CA LEU A 501 7.62 -33.24 19.48
C LEU A 501 7.12 -34.40 18.60
N ALA A 502 7.97 -35.37 18.31
CA ALA A 502 7.56 -36.56 17.55
C ALA A 502 6.49 -37.36 18.29
N PHE A 503 6.66 -37.54 19.61
CA PHE A 503 5.68 -38.20 20.46
C PHE A 503 4.37 -37.42 20.56
N ALA A 504 4.43 -36.11 20.76
CA ALA A 504 3.26 -35.23 20.79
C ALA A 504 2.54 -35.21 19.44
N GLY A 505 3.29 -35.13 18.33
CA GLY A 505 2.73 -35.20 16.96
C GLY A 505 2.00 -36.51 16.70
N TYR A 506 2.57 -37.65 17.17
CA TYR A 506 1.91 -38.95 17.14
C TYR A 506 0.65 -39.00 18.02
N ARG A 507 0.77 -38.60 19.29
CA ARG A 507 -0.29 -38.71 20.32
C ARG A 507 -1.49 -37.78 20.03
N TRP A 508 -1.22 -36.58 19.55
CA TRP A 508 -2.26 -35.57 19.26
C TRP A 508 -2.63 -35.47 17.78
N ARG A 509 -2.05 -36.32 16.92
CA ARG A 509 -2.27 -36.34 15.46
C ARG A 509 -2.00 -35.00 14.79
N ARG A 510 -1.02 -34.23 15.27
CA ARG A 510 -0.64 -32.92 14.77
C ARG A 510 0.59 -33.00 13.88
N VAL A 511 0.39 -32.82 12.56
CA VAL A 511 1.43 -32.96 11.53
C VAL A 511 2.51 -31.87 11.66
N GLU A 512 2.12 -30.67 12.08
CA GLU A 512 3.04 -29.54 12.28
C GLU A 512 4.12 -29.85 13.33
N LEU A 513 3.78 -30.54 14.42
CA LEU A 513 4.76 -30.94 15.45
C LEU A 513 5.78 -31.94 14.89
N THR A 514 5.32 -32.87 14.05
CA THR A 514 6.21 -33.81 13.38
C THR A 514 7.18 -33.11 12.42
N ARG A 515 6.71 -32.11 11.68
CA ARG A 515 7.56 -31.30 10.78
C ARG A 515 8.62 -30.53 11.58
N ILE A 516 8.23 -29.93 12.70
CA ILE A 516 9.17 -29.22 13.58
C ILE A 516 10.16 -30.21 14.18
N ALA A 517 9.75 -31.45 14.55
CA ALA A 517 10.66 -32.47 15.02
C ALA A 517 11.77 -32.81 14.02
N TYR A 518 11.41 -32.95 12.71
CA TYR A 518 12.40 -33.16 11.65
C TYR A 518 13.30 -31.94 11.43
N ALA A 519 12.75 -30.73 11.50
CA ALA A 519 13.55 -29.50 11.42
C ALA A 519 14.55 -29.41 12.59
N THR A 520 14.11 -29.78 13.81
CA THR A 520 14.98 -29.84 14.98
C THR A 520 16.10 -30.89 14.83
N LEU A 521 15.80 -32.05 14.23
CA LEU A 521 16.84 -33.04 13.90
C LEU A 521 17.88 -32.50 12.93
N GLY A 522 17.44 -31.78 11.88
CA GLY A 522 18.33 -31.09 10.96
C GLY A 522 19.23 -30.08 11.66
N LEU A 523 18.65 -29.31 12.61
CA LEU A 523 19.40 -28.35 13.43
C LEU A 523 20.44 -29.05 14.29
N VAL A 524 20.09 -30.18 14.94
CA VAL A 524 21.04 -30.99 15.73
C VAL A 524 22.15 -31.51 14.85
N ALA A 525 21.87 -32.01 13.65
CA ALA A 525 22.87 -32.48 12.70
C ALA A 525 23.87 -31.38 12.32
N ALA A 526 23.35 -30.19 11.95
CA ALA A 526 24.19 -29.03 11.66
C ALA A 526 25.03 -28.60 12.86
N LYS A 527 24.43 -28.57 14.05
CA LYS A 527 25.12 -28.23 15.29
C LYS A 527 26.24 -29.21 15.62
N LEU A 528 26.00 -30.52 15.49
CA LEU A 528 27.02 -31.54 15.69
C LEU A 528 28.24 -31.31 14.78
N LEU A 529 27.96 -31.00 13.50
CA LEU A 529 29.01 -30.78 12.51
C LEU A 529 29.82 -29.50 12.77
N PHE A 530 29.15 -28.38 13.10
CA PHE A 530 29.78 -27.06 13.19
C PHE A 530 30.25 -26.69 14.61
N GLU A 531 29.65 -27.23 15.67
CA GLU A 531 29.94 -26.88 17.05
C GLU A 531 30.63 -28.06 17.80
N ASP A 532 29.96 -29.21 17.95
CA ASP A 532 30.42 -30.30 18.80
C ASP A 532 31.75 -30.91 18.31
N LEU A 533 31.91 -31.11 16.97
CA LEU A 533 33.15 -31.63 16.40
C LEU A 533 34.33 -30.65 16.54
N ARG A 534 34.07 -29.33 16.59
CA ARG A 534 35.15 -28.33 16.74
C ARG A 534 35.62 -28.14 18.15
N LEU A 535 34.75 -28.38 19.14
CA LEU A 535 35.09 -28.19 20.57
C LEU A 535 35.91 -29.33 21.17
N GLY A 536 36.09 -30.44 20.47
CA GLY A 536 37.22 -31.36 20.60
C GLY A 536 37.27 -32.30 21.81
N HIS A 537 36.31 -32.37 22.72
CA HIS A 537 36.34 -33.31 23.86
C HIS A 537 35.72 -34.65 23.50
N LEU A 538 36.53 -35.69 23.32
CA LEU A 538 36.15 -36.98 22.73
C LEU A 538 34.93 -37.63 23.39
N VAL A 539 34.84 -37.58 24.72
CA VAL A 539 33.73 -38.18 25.48
C VAL A 539 32.40 -37.50 25.19
N PHE A 540 32.38 -36.15 25.14
CA PHE A 540 31.16 -35.39 24.86
C PHE A 540 30.73 -35.49 23.40
N ILE A 541 31.70 -35.54 22.44
CA ILE A 541 31.42 -35.80 21.03
C ILE A 541 30.76 -37.18 20.87
N ALA A 542 31.33 -38.22 21.48
CA ALA A 542 30.79 -39.59 21.43
C ALA A 542 29.37 -39.65 22.02
N ALA A 543 29.16 -39.00 23.18
CA ALA A 543 27.83 -38.93 23.81
C ALA A 543 26.81 -38.15 22.96
N SER A 544 27.18 -37.04 22.35
CA SER A 544 26.32 -36.25 21.46
C SER A 544 25.93 -37.05 20.21
N ILE A 545 26.88 -37.74 19.56
CA ILE A 545 26.61 -38.57 18.37
C ILE A 545 25.69 -39.74 18.75
N PHE A 546 25.93 -40.41 19.90
CA PHE A 546 25.10 -41.50 20.36
C PHE A 546 23.64 -41.06 20.60
N LEU A 547 23.46 -39.93 21.29
CA LEU A 547 22.15 -39.35 21.57
C LEU A 547 21.43 -38.97 20.28
N PHE A 548 22.13 -38.35 19.34
CA PHE A 548 21.59 -38.01 18.02
C PHE A 548 21.18 -39.25 17.22
N ALA A 549 22.01 -40.32 17.23
CA ALA A 549 21.69 -41.57 16.53
C ALA A 549 20.41 -42.23 17.07
N ILE A 550 20.23 -42.26 18.39
CA ILE A 550 18.98 -42.76 19.02
C ILE A 550 17.80 -41.91 18.55
N THR A 551 17.94 -40.60 18.58
CA THR A 551 16.88 -39.65 18.18
C THR A 551 16.53 -39.81 16.71
N LEU A 552 17.53 -39.97 15.84
CA LEU A 552 17.38 -40.16 14.40
C LEU A 552 16.62 -41.45 14.06
N ILE A 553 16.78 -42.51 14.89
CA ILE A 553 16.04 -43.77 14.73
C ILE A 553 14.60 -43.65 15.29
N ALA A 554 14.44 -42.99 16.43
CA ALA A 554 13.17 -42.97 17.15
C ALA A 554 12.13 -42.04 16.49
N VAL A 555 12.53 -40.84 16.05
CA VAL A 555 11.63 -39.82 15.49
C VAL A 555 10.90 -40.34 14.24
N PRO A 556 11.55 -40.92 13.21
CA PRO A 556 10.85 -41.47 12.04
C PRO A 556 9.92 -42.63 12.39
N ARG A 557 10.31 -43.51 13.32
CA ARG A 557 9.45 -44.61 13.75
C ARG A 557 8.14 -44.14 14.38
N MET A 558 8.18 -43.08 15.20
CA MET A 558 6.99 -42.48 15.78
C MET A 558 6.15 -41.77 14.70
N ALA A 559 6.78 -41.07 13.77
CA ALA A 559 6.11 -40.38 12.66
C ALA A 559 5.39 -41.34 11.68
N HIS A 560 6.03 -42.46 11.34
CA HIS A 560 5.41 -43.49 10.48
C HIS A 560 4.19 -44.14 11.11
N ARG A 561 4.21 -44.43 12.40
CA ARG A 561 3.03 -44.96 13.12
C ARG A 561 1.85 -43.98 13.11
N ALA A 562 2.09 -42.66 13.09
CA ALA A 562 1.06 -41.64 12.96
C ALA A 562 0.38 -41.65 11.57
N VAL A 563 1.10 -41.99 10.51
CA VAL A 563 0.58 -42.07 9.13
C VAL A 563 -0.18 -43.35 8.86
N SER A 564 0.27 -44.54 9.38
CA SER A 564 -0.40 -45.81 9.19
C SER A 564 -1.78 -45.85 9.86
N VAL A 565 -1.90 -45.36 11.09
CA VAL A 565 -3.18 -45.24 11.81
C VAL A 565 -4.17 -44.28 11.09
N ARG A 566 -3.68 -43.36 10.24
CA ARG A 566 -4.53 -42.47 9.43
C ARG A 566 -5.09 -43.17 8.18
N ARG A 567 -4.36 -44.17 7.62
CA ARG A 567 -4.82 -44.96 6.47
C ARG A 567 -5.85 -46.03 6.89
N ASP A 568 -5.66 -46.64 8.06
CA ASP A 568 -6.51 -47.72 8.54
C ASP A 568 -7.80 -47.22 9.22
N GLY A 569 -7.91 -45.93 9.54
CA GLY A 569 -9.07 -45.32 10.19
C GLY A 569 -9.92 -44.41 9.28
N ALA A 570 -9.73 -44.43 7.97
CA ALA A 570 -10.65 -43.80 7.00
C ALA A 570 -11.71 -44.82 6.60
N PRO A 571 -13.04 -44.61 6.94
CA PRO A 571 -14.13 -45.46 6.47
C PRO A 571 -14.35 -45.30 4.98
#